data_e60f6193d1cecb13845d36c006ae0b90
#
_entry.id   e60f6193d1cecb13845d36c006ae0b90
#
_cell.length_a   1.000
_cell.length_b   1.000
_cell.length_c   1.000
_cell.angle_alpha   90.00
_cell.angle_beta   90.00
_cell.angle_gamma   90.00
#
_symmetry.space_group_name_H-M   'P 1'
#
loop_
_entity.id
_entity.type
_entity.pdbx_description
1 polymer ?
#
loop_
_entity_poly.entity_id
_entity_poly.type
_entity_poly.pdbx_seq_one_letter_code
_entity_poly.pdbx_strand_id
1 'polypeptide(L)'
;MLNRKWIARSCFSLSILGMFMLSVCAQETPLAQSCQNDDSLKTSEINLRRQIESQPPPLTTNSNAKIASINLKQLNVFNTELEAENNALFRFANRAHIQTEPEVIKSILLFKAGDTFNQKTLAESERLLRKQNYLYDAQIVANENCDGDIDVTVVTRDLWTLLPELSFSRSGGENKSSIGFRESNLFGWGKRLSFARKTDSDRN
;
A
#
# COMPACT_ATOMS: atom_id res chain seq x y z
N MET A 1 4.70 -20.28 39.51
CA MET A 1 5.91 -21.03 39.85
C MET A 1 6.88 -20.86 38.69
N LEU A 2 7.73 -19.89 38.83
CA LEU A 2 9.18 -19.83 39.06
C LEU A 2 10.01 -20.71 38.11
N ASN A 3 10.76 -20.13 37.18
CA ASN A 3 12.20 -20.02 37.38
C ASN A 3 12.88 -19.13 36.30
N ARG A 4 13.30 -17.96 36.73
CA ARG A 4 14.29 -17.12 36.01
C ARG A 4 15.67 -17.60 36.46
N LYS A 5 16.51 -18.12 35.57
CA LYS A 5 17.93 -18.32 35.86
C LYS A 5 18.75 -17.15 35.30
N TRP A 6 19.14 -16.29 36.17
CA TRP A 6 20.22 -15.33 36.01
C TRP A 6 21.55 -16.07 35.93
N ILE A 7 22.30 -15.87 34.86
CA ILE A 7 23.72 -16.24 34.83
C ILE A 7 24.52 -14.95 34.88
N ALA A 8 24.94 -14.63 36.10
CA ALA A 8 25.96 -13.62 36.36
C ALA A 8 27.31 -14.20 35.94
N ARG A 9 27.99 -13.60 34.98
CA ARG A 9 29.42 -13.87 34.73
C ARG A 9 30.25 -12.85 35.48
N SER A 10 30.89 -13.35 36.53
CA SER A 10 31.89 -12.70 37.37
C SER A 10 33.14 -12.39 36.53
N CYS A 11 33.49 -11.13 36.39
CA CYS A 11 34.83 -10.73 35.96
C CYS A 11 35.78 -10.81 37.12
N PHE A 12 36.68 -11.78 37.13
CA PHE A 12 37.81 -11.86 38.06
C PHE A 12 38.91 -10.90 37.61
N SER A 13 39.17 -9.90 38.40
CA SER A 13 40.32 -9.01 38.28
C SER A 13 41.55 -9.71 38.84
N LEU A 14 42.57 -9.94 38.03
CA LEU A 14 43.90 -10.29 38.50
C LEU A 14 44.86 -9.27 37.91
N SER A 15 45.31 -8.34 38.75
CA SER A 15 46.36 -7.39 38.43
C SER A 15 47.72 -8.07 38.58
N ILE A 16 48.54 -8.12 37.51
CA ILE A 16 50.00 -8.15 37.59
C ILE A 16 50.60 -7.63 36.29
N LEU A 17 51.29 -6.51 36.43
CA LEU A 17 52.48 -6.02 35.73
C LEU A 17 52.55 -6.03 34.17
N GLY A 18 52.38 -4.84 33.64
CA GLY A 18 53.21 -4.29 32.56
C GLY A 18 53.29 -5.04 31.22
N MET A 19 52.34 -4.73 30.31
CA MET A 19 52.66 -4.65 28.90
C MET A 19 51.47 -3.98 28.17
N PHE A 20 51.75 -2.89 27.48
CA PHE A 20 50.79 -2.21 26.62
C PHE A 20 50.25 -3.19 25.56
N MET A 21 49.11 -3.77 25.77
CA MET A 21 48.32 -4.39 24.72
C MET A 21 47.19 -3.43 24.38
N LEU A 22 47.27 -2.84 23.19
CA LEU A 22 46.17 -2.18 22.55
C LEU A 22 45.03 -3.21 22.36
N SER A 23 44.06 -3.20 23.26
CA SER A 23 42.78 -3.87 23.03
C SER A 23 42.07 -3.12 21.89
N VAL A 24 42.23 -3.62 20.69
CA VAL A 24 41.33 -3.31 19.57
C VAL A 24 40.00 -3.91 19.97
N CYS A 25 39.14 -3.09 20.54
CA CYS A 25 37.70 -3.40 20.67
C CYS A 25 37.17 -3.39 19.22
N ALA A 26 37.03 -4.57 18.64
CA ALA A 26 36.30 -4.70 17.41
C ALA A 26 34.87 -4.19 17.65
N GLN A 27 34.59 -2.98 17.19
CA GLN A 27 33.21 -2.50 17.05
C GLN A 27 32.55 -3.40 16.03
N GLU A 28 31.80 -4.39 16.49
CA GLU A 28 30.84 -5.11 15.67
C GLU A 28 29.83 -4.07 15.18
N THR A 29 29.92 -3.76 13.90
CA THR A 29 28.94 -2.94 13.20
C THR A 29 27.58 -3.62 13.29
N PRO A 30 26.48 -2.92 13.65
CA PRO A 30 25.16 -3.51 13.75
C PRO A 30 24.52 -3.60 12.35
N LEU A 31 25.03 -4.46 11.47
CA LEU A 31 24.48 -4.71 10.13
C LEU A 31 23.69 -6.03 10.01
N ALA A 32 23.45 -6.73 11.15
CA ALA A 32 22.82 -8.05 11.12
C ALA A 32 21.40 -8.07 11.74
N GLN A 33 20.67 -6.96 11.75
CA GLN A 33 19.37 -6.90 12.45
C GLN A 33 18.14 -6.63 11.59
N SER A 34 18.22 -6.69 10.27
CA SER A 34 17.05 -6.39 9.41
C SER A 34 16.43 -7.57 8.64
N CYS A 35 16.93 -8.78 8.85
CA CYS A 35 16.39 -9.98 8.18
C CYS A 35 15.40 -10.75 9.06
N GLN A 36 14.51 -10.08 9.76
CA GLN A 36 13.34 -10.75 10.32
C GLN A 36 12.24 -10.75 9.28
N ASN A 37 11.87 -11.94 8.81
CA ASN A 37 10.63 -12.16 8.09
C ASN A 37 9.49 -11.78 9.04
N ASP A 38 9.00 -10.55 8.92
CA ASP A 38 7.92 -10.05 9.75
C ASP A 38 6.58 -10.53 9.15
N ASP A 39 6.17 -11.73 9.57
CA ASP A 39 4.85 -12.30 9.30
C ASP A 39 3.72 -11.60 10.07
N SER A 40 3.99 -10.47 10.72
CA SER A 40 2.99 -9.71 11.46
C SER A 40 2.23 -8.70 10.57
N LEU A 41 1.68 -9.16 9.46
CA LEU A 41 0.90 -8.35 8.49
C LEU A 41 -0.52 -8.00 8.96
N LYS A 42 -0.76 -7.87 10.26
CA LYS A 42 -1.90 -7.14 10.84
C LYS A 42 -1.51 -5.73 11.26
N THR A 43 -0.69 -5.11 10.47
CA THR A 43 -0.30 -3.73 10.74
C THR A 43 -1.48 -2.82 10.40
N SER A 44 -1.93 -2.03 11.38
CA SER A 44 -2.92 -0.97 11.20
C SER A 44 -2.55 -0.11 9.98
N GLU A 45 -3.55 0.36 9.24
CA GLU A 45 -3.35 1.20 8.04
C GLU A 45 -2.48 2.44 8.35
N ILE A 46 -2.66 3.03 9.54
CA ILE A 46 -1.88 4.18 10.00
C ILE A 46 -0.39 3.81 10.13
N ASN A 47 -0.09 2.66 10.70
CA ASN A 47 1.28 2.19 10.85
C ASN A 47 1.91 1.85 9.50
N LEU A 48 1.14 1.26 8.58
CA LEU A 48 1.59 0.98 7.23
C LEU A 48 1.99 2.26 6.49
N ARG A 49 1.15 3.30 6.53
CA ARG A 49 1.48 4.60 5.92
C ARG A 49 2.75 5.19 6.51
N ARG A 50 2.89 5.17 7.84
CA ARG A 50 4.09 5.66 8.52
C ARG A 50 5.34 4.87 8.12
N GLN A 51 5.24 3.56 7.99
CA GLN A 51 6.35 2.72 7.51
C GLN A 51 6.74 3.08 6.07
N ILE A 52 5.78 3.25 5.18
CA ILE A 52 6.02 3.61 3.78
C ILE A 52 6.68 4.99 3.67
N GLU A 53 6.19 5.99 4.41
CA GLU A 53 6.73 7.35 4.41
C GLU A 53 8.14 7.44 5.01
N SER A 54 8.48 6.54 5.94
CA SER A 54 9.79 6.52 6.62
C SER A 54 10.87 5.71 5.91
N GLN A 55 10.50 4.91 4.91
CA GLN A 55 11.46 4.09 4.17
C GLN A 55 12.13 4.91 3.07
N PRO A 56 13.47 5.12 3.14
CA PRO A 56 14.20 5.63 1.99
C PRO A 56 14.11 4.62 0.84
N PRO A 57 14.12 5.08 -0.41
CA PRO A 57 14.18 4.18 -1.54
C PRO A 57 15.38 3.24 -1.38
N PRO A 58 15.23 1.94 -1.71
CA PRO A 58 16.32 0.99 -1.56
C PRO A 58 17.52 1.46 -2.37
N LEU A 59 18.63 1.72 -1.68
CA LEU A 59 19.92 1.96 -2.31
C LEU A 59 20.47 0.59 -2.72
N THR A 60 19.89 -0.01 -3.76
CA THR A 60 20.43 -1.24 -4.30
C THR A 60 21.81 -0.97 -4.90
N THR A 61 22.82 -1.44 -4.22
CA THR A 61 24.20 -1.47 -4.72
C THR A 61 24.36 -2.50 -5.86
N ASN A 62 23.41 -3.43 -5.96
CA ASN A 62 23.38 -4.46 -6.99
C ASN A 62 22.59 -4.01 -8.22
N SER A 63 23.28 -3.68 -9.29
CA SER A 63 22.66 -3.34 -10.59
C SER A 63 21.87 -4.50 -11.24
N ASN A 64 21.95 -5.71 -10.70
CA ASN A 64 21.31 -6.92 -11.22
C ASN A 64 20.29 -7.54 -10.25
N ALA A 65 19.89 -6.85 -9.19
CA ALA A 65 18.85 -7.33 -8.27
C ALA A 65 17.57 -7.62 -9.03
N LYS A 66 16.90 -8.74 -8.71
CA LYS A 66 15.64 -9.14 -9.33
C LYS A 66 14.49 -8.89 -8.39
N ILE A 67 13.29 -8.76 -8.94
CA ILE A 67 12.06 -8.72 -8.17
C ILE A 67 11.73 -10.16 -7.76
N ALA A 68 11.93 -10.48 -6.47
CA ALA A 68 11.67 -11.81 -5.92
C ALA A 68 10.17 -12.05 -5.77
N SER A 69 9.43 -11.10 -5.17
CA SER A 69 8.02 -11.23 -4.93
C SER A 69 7.25 -9.92 -5.16
N ILE A 70 5.94 -10.04 -5.44
CA ILE A 70 5.02 -8.90 -5.53
C ILE A 70 3.84 -9.16 -4.60
N ASN A 71 3.78 -8.41 -3.51
CA ASN A 71 2.73 -8.46 -2.52
C ASN A 71 1.72 -7.33 -2.77
N LEU A 72 0.44 -7.66 -2.89
CA LEU A 72 -0.61 -6.69 -3.07
C LEU A 72 -1.37 -6.49 -1.76
N LYS A 73 -1.46 -5.24 -1.31
CA LYS A 73 -2.24 -4.84 -0.14
C LYS A 73 -3.29 -3.81 -0.53
N GLN A 74 -4.55 -4.23 -0.46
CA GLN A 74 -5.68 -3.37 -0.80
C GLN A 74 -6.32 -2.82 0.48
N LEU A 75 -6.47 -1.51 0.55
CA LEU A 75 -7.09 -0.79 1.66
C LEU A 75 -8.55 -0.50 1.34
N ASN A 76 -9.37 -0.40 2.39
CA ASN A 76 -10.76 -0.01 2.25
C ASN A 76 -10.90 1.43 1.76
N VAL A 77 -12.08 1.77 1.23
CA VAL A 77 -12.42 3.14 0.78
C VAL A 77 -12.23 4.15 1.92
N PHE A 78 -12.76 3.83 3.11
CA PHE A 78 -12.65 4.67 4.30
C PHE A 78 -11.80 4.00 5.37
N ASN A 79 -10.96 4.79 6.02
CA ASN A 79 -10.13 4.32 7.12
C ASN A 79 -10.89 4.41 8.45
N THR A 80 -11.58 3.35 8.83
CA THR A 80 -12.35 3.31 10.08
C THR A 80 -11.50 3.22 11.35
N GLU A 81 -10.17 3.23 11.25
CA GLU A 81 -9.27 3.40 12.39
C GLU A 81 -9.16 4.89 12.81
N LEU A 82 -9.45 5.80 11.88
CA LEU A 82 -9.53 7.23 12.17
C LEU A 82 -10.88 7.56 12.78
N GLU A 83 -10.89 8.30 13.89
CA GLU A 83 -12.11 8.71 14.59
C GLU A 83 -13.08 9.48 13.66
N ALA A 84 -12.55 10.33 12.79
CA ALA A 84 -13.31 11.09 11.80
C ALA A 84 -14.06 10.20 10.77
N GLU A 85 -13.50 9.03 10.46
CA GLU A 85 -14.06 8.09 9.49
C GLU A 85 -14.70 6.85 10.16
N ASN A 86 -14.73 6.80 11.50
CA ASN A 86 -15.32 5.69 12.24
C ASN A 86 -16.80 5.93 12.57
N ASN A 87 -17.65 5.99 11.57
CA ASN A 87 -19.09 6.10 11.75
C ASN A 87 -19.85 4.98 11.03
N ALA A 88 -21.15 4.85 11.33
CA ALA A 88 -21.98 3.78 10.78
C ALA A 88 -22.08 3.83 9.25
N LEU A 89 -22.10 5.03 8.67
CA LEU A 89 -22.21 5.24 7.23
C LEU A 89 -20.95 4.73 6.51
N PHE A 90 -19.76 5.09 6.99
CA PHE A 90 -18.51 4.68 6.35
C PHE A 90 -18.22 3.19 6.54
N ARG A 91 -18.60 2.62 7.70
CA ARG A 91 -18.55 1.16 7.87
C ARG A 91 -19.50 0.42 6.93
N PHE A 92 -20.70 0.97 6.70
CA PHE A 92 -21.64 0.43 5.70
C PHE A 92 -21.06 0.56 4.29
N ALA A 93 -20.51 1.71 3.93
CA ALA A 93 -19.88 1.93 2.64
C ALA A 93 -18.74 0.93 2.37
N ASN A 94 -17.81 0.74 3.32
CA ASN A 94 -16.75 -0.26 3.21
C ASN A 94 -17.29 -1.69 3.01
N ARG A 95 -18.43 -2.02 3.64
CA ARG A 95 -19.04 -3.34 3.48
C ARG A 95 -19.75 -3.52 2.14
N ALA A 96 -20.36 -2.45 1.63
CA ALA A 96 -21.08 -2.45 0.36
C ALA A 96 -20.16 -2.29 -0.86
N HIS A 97 -18.95 -1.78 -0.64
CA HIS A 97 -17.97 -1.59 -1.70
C HIS A 97 -17.41 -2.93 -2.18
N ILE A 98 -17.30 -3.06 -3.51
CA ILE A 98 -16.63 -4.19 -4.17
C ILE A 98 -15.21 -3.74 -4.48
N GLN A 99 -14.23 -4.37 -3.83
CA GLN A 99 -12.82 -4.06 -4.06
C GLN A 99 -12.39 -4.37 -5.50
N THR A 100 -11.43 -3.61 -5.97
CA THR A 100 -10.80 -3.85 -7.28
C THR A 100 -10.15 -5.23 -7.28
N GLU A 101 -10.39 -6.02 -8.31
CA GLU A 101 -9.79 -7.34 -8.46
C GLU A 101 -8.25 -7.26 -8.52
N PRO A 102 -7.52 -8.11 -7.77
CA PRO A 102 -6.06 -8.11 -7.75
C PRO A 102 -5.43 -8.18 -9.14
N GLU A 103 -6.04 -8.94 -10.04
CA GLU A 103 -5.54 -9.12 -11.40
C GLU A 103 -5.66 -7.83 -12.24
N VAL A 104 -6.65 -6.99 -11.96
CA VAL A 104 -6.79 -5.67 -12.59
C VAL A 104 -5.62 -4.77 -12.20
N ILE A 105 -5.27 -4.74 -10.90
CA ILE A 105 -4.13 -3.97 -10.41
C ILE A 105 -2.82 -4.49 -11.01
N LYS A 106 -2.60 -5.81 -10.97
CA LYS A 106 -1.40 -6.45 -11.53
C LYS A 106 -1.25 -6.19 -13.03
N SER A 107 -2.35 -6.11 -13.79
CA SER A 107 -2.32 -5.86 -15.23
C SER A 107 -1.80 -4.47 -15.60
N ILE A 108 -1.79 -3.52 -14.65
CA ILE A 108 -1.30 -2.14 -14.84
C ILE A 108 0.19 -2.04 -14.54
N LEU A 109 0.74 -2.98 -13.75
CA LEU A 109 2.16 -2.99 -13.41
C LEU A 109 3.01 -3.24 -14.66
N LEU A 110 4.08 -2.48 -14.80
CA LEU A 110 5.04 -2.60 -15.90
C LEU A 110 6.18 -3.58 -15.60
N PHE A 111 6.06 -4.35 -14.52
CA PHE A 111 7.05 -5.33 -14.05
C PHE A 111 6.36 -6.58 -13.52
N LYS A 112 7.12 -7.66 -13.43
CA LYS A 112 6.68 -8.96 -12.91
C LYS A 112 7.75 -9.53 -11.98
N ALA A 113 7.38 -10.52 -11.17
CA ALA A 113 8.35 -11.32 -10.43
C ALA A 113 9.33 -12.00 -11.40
N GLY A 114 10.62 -11.95 -11.07
CA GLY A 114 11.73 -12.42 -11.91
C GLY A 114 12.36 -11.34 -12.80
N ASP A 115 11.72 -10.20 -13.00
CA ASP A 115 12.29 -9.09 -13.77
C ASP A 115 13.45 -8.42 -13.02
N THR A 116 14.38 -7.81 -13.74
CA THR A 116 15.43 -6.98 -13.14
C THR A 116 14.81 -5.74 -12.52
N PHE A 117 15.19 -5.44 -11.28
CA PHE A 117 14.69 -4.27 -10.57
C PHE A 117 15.06 -2.97 -11.30
N ASN A 118 14.07 -2.11 -11.47
CA ASN A 118 14.26 -0.78 -12.03
C ASN A 118 13.32 0.21 -11.34
N GLN A 119 13.91 1.13 -10.59
CA GLN A 119 13.19 2.16 -9.83
C GLN A 119 12.24 3.01 -10.72
N LYS A 120 12.66 3.32 -11.95
CA LYS A 120 11.83 4.11 -12.89
C LYS A 120 10.59 3.35 -13.32
N THR A 121 10.72 2.05 -13.53
CA THR A 121 9.57 1.18 -13.90
C THR A 121 8.56 1.09 -12.76
N LEU A 122 9.04 1.00 -11.50
CA LEU A 122 8.17 1.02 -10.33
C LEU A 122 7.43 2.36 -10.21
N ALA A 123 8.16 3.48 -10.30
CA ALA A 123 7.56 4.81 -10.21
C ALA A 123 6.54 5.08 -11.34
N GLU A 124 6.80 4.60 -12.55
CA GLU A 124 5.86 4.72 -13.65
C GLU A 124 4.61 3.84 -13.43
N SER A 125 4.78 2.62 -12.92
CA SER A 125 3.65 1.75 -12.54
C SER A 125 2.78 2.39 -11.47
N GLU A 126 3.38 2.98 -10.44
CA GLU A 126 2.67 3.73 -9.41
C GLU A 126 1.89 4.91 -10.00
N ARG A 127 2.50 5.66 -10.91
CA ARG A 127 1.85 6.76 -11.62
C ARG A 127 0.66 6.28 -12.47
N LEU A 128 0.77 5.13 -13.12
CA LEU A 128 -0.32 4.54 -13.90
C LEU A 128 -1.46 4.06 -13.01
N LEU A 129 -1.16 3.46 -11.87
CA LEU A 129 -2.18 3.08 -10.87
C LEU A 129 -2.93 4.32 -10.36
N ARG A 130 -2.23 5.39 -9.98
CA ARG A 130 -2.86 6.64 -9.52
C ARG A 130 -3.72 7.33 -10.59
N LYS A 131 -3.54 7.03 -11.85
CA LYS A 131 -4.38 7.55 -12.94
C LYS A 131 -5.71 6.83 -13.08
N GLN A 132 -5.89 5.69 -12.42
CA GLN A 132 -7.15 4.97 -12.49
C GLN A 132 -8.23 5.72 -11.72
N ASN A 133 -9.40 5.86 -12.33
CA ASN A 133 -10.52 6.62 -11.74
C ASN A 133 -11.31 5.84 -10.69
N TYR A 134 -10.90 4.63 -10.38
CA TYR A 134 -11.44 3.78 -9.32
C TYR A 134 -10.47 3.59 -8.15
N LEU A 135 -9.25 4.11 -8.24
CA LEU A 135 -8.28 4.14 -7.13
C LEU A 135 -8.17 5.55 -6.57
N TYR A 136 -8.24 5.68 -5.25
CA TYR A 136 -7.98 6.93 -4.55
C TYR A 136 -6.49 7.22 -4.46
N ASP A 137 -5.71 6.18 -4.15
CA ASP A 137 -4.25 6.26 -4.03
C ASP A 137 -3.60 4.92 -4.34
N ALA A 138 -2.33 4.98 -4.74
CA ALA A 138 -1.48 3.81 -4.93
C ALA A 138 -0.04 4.16 -4.57
N GLN A 139 0.65 3.25 -3.89
CA GLN A 139 2.05 3.34 -3.55
C GLN A 139 2.75 2.02 -3.83
N ILE A 140 3.99 2.09 -4.32
CA ILE A 140 4.82 0.92 -4.57
C ILE A 140 6.08 1.05 -3.74
N VAL A 141 6.28 0.11 -2.82
CA VAL A 141 7.43 0.05 -1.92
C VAL A 141 8.28 -1.14 -2.30
N ALA A 142 9.58 -0.95 -2.40
CA ALA A 142 10.55 -1.98 -2.69
C ALA A 142 11.47 -2.15 -1.49
N ASN A 143 11.66 -3.38 -1.04
CA ASN A 143 12.55 -3.74 0.06
C ASN A 143 13.54 -4.79 -0.40
N GLU A 144 14.81 -4.63 -0.07
CA GLU A 144 15.82 -5.65 -0.32
C GLU A 144 15.66 -6.78 0.72
N ASN A 145 15.57 -8.01 0.24
CA ASN A 145 15.50 -9.20 1.09
C ASN A 145 16.91 -9.70 1.46
N CYS A 146 16.96 -10.78 2.26
CA CYS A 146 18.22 -11.35 2.75
C CYS A 146 19.10 -11.96 1.63
N ASP A 147 18.52 -12.28 0.49
CA ASP A 147 19.20 -12.87 -0.66
C ASP A 147 19.77 -11.77 -1.61
N GLY A 148 19.52 -10.50 -1.32
CA GLY A 148 19.91 -9.36 -2.16
C GLY A 148 18.97 -9.10 -3.33
N ASP A 149 17.83 -9.78 -3.39
CA ASP A 149 16.74 -9.53 -4.32
C ASP A 149 15.71 -8.58 -3.72
N ILE A 150 14.75 -8.12 -4.51
CA ILE A 150 13.79 -7.09 -4.12
C ILE A 150 12.39 -7.67 -3.95
N ASP A 151 11.81 -7.48 -2.77
CA ASP A 151 10.39 -7.71 -2.51
C ASP A 151 9.62 -6.41 -2.72
N VAL A 152 8.63 -6.45 -3.60
CA VAL A 152 7.81 -5.29 -3.94
C VAL A 152 6.43 -5.42 -3.27
N THR A 153 6.04 -4.39 -2.53
CA THR A 153 4.68 -4.27 -1.97
C THR A 153 3.93 -3.17 -2.69
N VAL A 154 2.83 -3.53 -3.34
CA VAL A 154 1.91 -2.60 -3.99
C VAL A 154 0.74 -2.36 -3.05
N VAL A 155 0.61 -1.14 -2.55
CA VAL A 155 -0.49 -0.72 -1.67
C VAL A 155 -1.45 0.11 -2.49
N THR A 156 -2.73 -0.26 -2.52
CA THR A 156 -3.78 0.50 -3.20
C THR A 156 -4.92 0.80 -2.25
N ARG A 157 -5.56 1.93 -2.46
CA ARG A 157 -6.83 2.29 -1.82
C ARG A 157 -7.87 2.55 -2.89
N ASP A 158 -8.99 1.87 -2.81
CA ASP A 158 -10.09 2.06 -3.73
C ASP A 158 -10.82 3.38 -3.45
N LEU A 159 -11.50 3.88 -4.48
CA LEU A 159 -12.42 5.01 -4.38
C LEU A 159 -13.86 4.49 -4.38
N TRP A 160 -14.78 5.19 -3.73
CA TRP A 160 -16.21 4.96 -3.93
C TRP A 160 -16.61 5.35 -5.35
N THR A 161 -17.04 4.38 -6.16
CA THR A 161 -17.17 4.55 -7.61
C THR A 161 -18.62 4.66 -8.10
N LEU A 162 -19.60 4.26 -7.27
CA LEU A 162 -21.01 4.36 -7.61
C LEU A 162 -21.53 5.79 -7.33
N LEU A 163 -21.79 6.55 -8.39
CA LEU A 163 -22.23 7.94 -8.31
C LEU A 163 -23.64 8.09 -8.93
N PRO A 164 -24.63 8.56 -8.17
CA PRO A 164 -25.91 8.99 -8.75
C PRO A 164 -25.71 10.29 -9.55
N GLU A 165 -26.37 10.40 -10.67
CA GLU A 165 -26.35 11.59 -11.53
C GLU A 165 -27.76 12.15 -11.63
N LEU A 166 -27.94 13.39 -11.17
CA LEU A 166 -29.19 14.11 -11.25
C LEU A 166 -28.92 15.45 -11.94
N SER A 167 -29.71 15.79 -12.95
CA SER A 167 -29.67 17.10 -13.55
C SER A 167 -31.06 17.65 -13.81
N PHE A 168 -31.22 18.94 -13.56
CA PHE A 168 -32.45 19.68 -13.83
C PHE A 168 -32.05 20.96 -14.55
N SER A 169 -32.68 21.23 -15.69
CA SER A 169 -32.47 22.48 -16.43
C SER A 169 -33.81 23.01 -16.95
N ARG A 170 -33.91 24.32 -17.02
CA ARG A 170 -35.04 25.01 -17.65
C ARG A 170 -34.53 26.05 -18.64
N SER A 171 -34.99 25.95 -19.86
CA SER A 171 -34.60 26.88 -20.93
C SER A 171 -35.79 27.10 -21.86
N GLY A 172 -36.09 28.35 -22.19
CA GLY A 172 -37.17 28.69 -23.14
C GLY A 172 -38.58 28.27 -22.71
N GLY A 173 -38.84 28.06 -21.41
CA GLY A 173 -40.11 27.55 -20.91
C GLY A 173 -40.20 26.02 -20.80
N GLU A 174 -39.19 25.30 -21.29
CA GLU A 174 -39.12 23.85 -21.25
C GLU A 174 -38.33 23.36 -20.01
N ASN A 175 -38.84 22.32 -19.36
CA ASN A 175 -38.16 21.66 -18.26
C ASN A 175 -37.50 20.37 -18.76
N LYS A 176 -36.21 20.24 -18.52
CA LYS A 176 -35.45 19.03 -18.82
C LYS A 176 -34.93 18.42 -17.53
N SER A 177 -35.16 17.14 -17.35
CA SER A 177 -34.62 16.40 -16.21
C SER A 177 -33.89 15.15 -16.67
N SER A 178 -32.84 14.80 -15.96
CA SER A 178 -32.13 13.57 -16.19
C SER A 178 -31.83 12.92 -14.86
N ILE A 179 -32.04 11.61 -14.79
CA ILE A 179 -31.66 10.76 -13.68
C ILE A 179 -30.81 9.61 -14.20
N GLY A 180 -29.73 9.32 -13.51
CA GLY A 180 -28.83 8.25 -13.90
C GLY A 180 -27.93 7.82 -12.76
N PHE A 181 -27.04 6.90 -13.08
CA PHE A 181 -25.94 6.50 -12.21
C PHE A 181 -24.72 6.17 -13.07
N ARG A 182 -23.56 6.33 -12.45
CA ARG A 182 -22.27 5.93 -13.03
C ARG A 182 -21.55 5.06 -12.04
N GLU A 183 -21.08 3.90 -12.51
CA GLU A 183 -20.16 3.01 -11.79
C GLU A 183 -18.83 2.96 -12.58
N SER A 184 -17.72 3.25 -11.93
CA SER A 184 -16.40 3.31 -12.58
C SER A 184 -15.56 2.06 -12.36
N ASN A 185 -16.01 1.15 -11.49
CA ASN A 185 -15.33 -0.09 -11.16
C ASN A 185 -16.31 -1.28 -11.09
N LEU A 186 -17.06 -1.47 -12.14
CA LEU A 186 -18.10 -2.50 -12.19
C LEU A 186 -17.53 -3.87 -11.79
N PHE A 187 -18.05 -4.45 -10.71
CA PHE A 187 -17.62 -5.73 -10.14
C PHE A 187 -16.12 -5.83 -9.80
N GLY A 188 -15.44 -4.69 -9.57
CA GLY A 188 -14.00 -4.68 -9.31
C GLY A 188 -13.12 -4.82 -10.57
N TRP A 189 -13.71 -4.82 -11.76
CA TRP A 189 -12.98 -5.08 -13.02
C TRP A 189 -12.36 -3.83 -13.65
N GLY A 190 -12.39 -2.68 -12.99
CA GLY A 190 -11.91 -1.41 -13.55
C GLY A 190 -12.71 -0.94 -14.76
N LYS A 191 -13.91 -1.48 -14.99
CA LYS A 191 -14.76 -1.13 -16.11
C LYS A 191 -15.83 -0.14 -15.69
N ARG A 192 -16.15 0.80 -16.61
CA ARG A 192 -17.17 1.82 -16.37
C ARG A 192 -18.50 1.38 -16.97
N LEU A 193 -19.57 1.53 -16.17
CA LEU A 193 -20.94 1.47 -16.62
C LEU A 193 -21.63 2.79 -16.29
N SER A 194 -22.38 3.35 -17.23
CA SER A 194 -23.23 4.52 -16.97
C SER A 194 -24.60 4.32 -17.61
N PHE A 195 -25.61 4.72 -16.86
CA PHE A 195 -27.00 4.73 -17.30
C PHE A 195 -27.61 6.08 -17.00
N ALA A 196 -28.28 6.68 -17.96
CA ALA A 196 -29.03 7.92 -17.75
C ALA A 196 -30.34 7.90 -18.55
N ARG A 197 -31.41 8.28 -17.87
CA ARG A 197 -32.72 8.53 -18.48
C ARG A 197 -32.96 10.05 -18.50
N LYS A 198 -33.19 10.59 -19.68
CA LYS A 198 -33.55 11.99 -19.86
C LYS A 198 -35.05 12.09 -20.14
N THR A 199 -35.70 13.08 -19.54
CA THR A 199 -37.11 13.41 -19.75
C THR A 199 -37.18 14.86 -20.21
N ASP A 200 -37.81 15.10 -21.32
CA ASP A 200 -38.05 16.41 -21.89
C ASP A 200 -39.57 16.67 -21.88
N SER A 201 -40.00 17.90 -21.57
CA SER A 201 -41.43 18.24 -21.49
C SER A 201 -42.14 18.28 -22.85
N ASP A 202 -41.39 18.21 -23.96
CA ASP A 202 -41.92 18.26 -25.33
C ASP A 202 -42.38 16.91 -25.87
N ARG A 203 -42.39 15.84 -25.12
CA ARG A 203 -42.93 14.56 -25.54
C ARG A 203 -44.27 14.27 -24.88
N ASN A 204 -45.32 14.68 -25.53
CA ASN A 204 -46.65 14.07 -25.43
C ASN A 204 -46.62 12.71 -26.12
#